data_9da2ebf773921d8382d3322201bf9a83
#
_entry.id   9da2ebf773921d8382d3322201bf9a83
#
_cell.length_a   1.000
_cell.length_b   1.000
_cell.length_c   1.000
_cell.angle_alpha   90.00
_cell.angle_beta   90.00
_cell.angle_gamma   90.00
#
_symmetry.space_group_name_H-M   'P 1'
#
loop_
_entity.id
_entity.type
_entity.pdbx_description
1 polymer ?
#
loop_
_entity_poly.entity_id
_entity_poly.type
_entity_poly.pdbx_seq_one_letter_code
_entity_poly.pdbx_strand_id
1 'polypeptide(L)'
;MNEIFSFRLQRVLDYKEHVKNLKSEELARYRVQLDEERDTLNGLQAEKNTMAGTMDEKCSEGVRVEYLAQCNRYMDRLKTFIDKQTENVSEMEKMVEECRNDLTGASKEKEMLDRLRARHYQRFAYHLSKEQEKRLDDLVNNKKVNL
;
A
#
# COMPACT_ATOMS: atom_id res chain seq x y z
N MET A 1 -8.12 -42.42 -13.99
CA MET A 1 -7.30 -41.50 -13.17
C MET A 1 -7.83 -40.10 -13.32
N ASN A 2 -8.02 -39.43 -12.20
CA ASN A 2 -8.36 -38.01 -12.21
C ASN A 2 -7.08 -37.21 -12.46
N GLU A 3 -6.99 -36.59 -13.62
CA GLU A 3 -5.91 -35.65 -13.88
C GLU A 3 -6.14 -34.39 -13.04
N ILE A 4 -5.12 -33.99 -12.30
CA ILE A 4 -5.15 -32.79 -11.46
C ILE A 4 -4.41 -31.67 -12.19
N PHE A 5 -5.03 -30.50 -12.28
CA PHE A 5 -4.37 -29.32 -12.82
C PHE A 5 -3.17 -28.94 -11.98
N SER A 6 -2.04 -28.72 -12.65
CA SER A 6 -0.81 -28.26 -12.04
C SER A 6 -0.27 -27.08 -12.82
N PHE A 7 -0.02 -25.97 -12.13
CA PHE A 7 0.59 -24.79 -12.73
C PHE A 7 2.08 -24.76 -12.44
N ARG A 8 2.88 -24.83 -13.49
CA ARG A 8 4.34 -24.90 -13.39
C ARG A 8 4.94 -23.75 -12.56
N LEU A 9 4.35 -22.55 -12.67
CA LEU A 9 4.83 -21.34 -12.00
C LEU A 9 4.07 -21.06 -10.69
N GLN A 10 3.39 -22.05 -10.11
CA GLN A 10 2.61 -21.83 -8.89
C GLN A 10 3.47 -21.30 -7.73
N ARG A 11 4.69 -21.79 -7.58
CA ARG A 11 5.62 -21.30 -6.55
C ARG A 11 6.00 -19.84 -6.77
N VAL A 12 6.19 -19.44 -8.03
CA VAL A 12 6.47 -18.05 -8.39
C VAL A 12 5.28 -17.17 -8.08
N LEU A 13 4.07 -17.63 -8.42
CA LEU A 13 2.82 -16.92 -8.11
C LEU A 13 2.65 -16.73 -6.60
N ASP A 14 2.86 -17.79 -5.81
CA ASP A 14 2.79 -17.73 -4.34
C ASP A 14 3.80 -16.74 -3.76
N TYR A 15 5.02 -16.72 -4.31
CA TYR A 15 6.05 -15.76 -3.93
C TYR A 15 5.65 -14.33 -4.25
N LYS A 16 5.10 -14.09 -5.45
CA LYS A 16 4.62 -12.75 -5.85
C LYS A 16 3.47 -12.27 -4.98
N GLU A 17 2.57 -13.16 -4.59
CA GLU A 17 1.50 -12.85 -3.63
C GLU A 17 2.07 -12.47 -2.27
N HIS A 18 3.08 -13.20 -1.79
CA HIS A 18 3.76 -12.90 -0.54
C HIS A 18 4.43 -11.51 -0.58
N VAL A 19 5.14 -11.20 -1.65
CA VAL A 19 5.77 -9.88 -1.85
C VAL A 19 4.73 -8.78 -1.86
N LYS A 20 3.62 -8.96 -2.57
CA LYS A 20 2.50 -8.02 -2.59
C LYS A 20 1.95 -7.76 -1.18
N ASN A 21 1.75 -8.82 -0.39
CA ASN A 21 1.23 -8.71 0.97
C ASN A 21 2.21 -7.97 1.89
N LEU A 22 3.52 -8.24 1.78
CA LEU A 22 4.55 -7.53 2.53
C LEU A 22 4.56 -6.03 2.18
N LYS A 23 4.45 -5.69 0.91
CA LYS A 23 4.40 -4.29 0.45
C LYS A 23 3.14 -3.59 0.93
N SER A 24 2.00 -4.28 0.96
CA SER A 24 0.75 -3.77 1.49
C SER A 24 0.85 -3.45 2.99
N GLU A 25 1.44 -4.34 3.77
CA GLU A 25 1.68 -4.13 5.21
C GLU A 25 2.66 -2.97 5.46
N GLU A 26 3.73 -2.89 4.68
CA GLU A 26 4.70 -1.80 4.75
C GLU A 26 4.05 -0.45 4.44
N LEU A 27 3.21 -0.38 3.41
CA LEU A 27 2.46 0.82 3.06
C LEU A 27 1.53 1.26 4.20
N ALA A 28 0.83 0.31 4.82
CA ALA A 28 -0.04 0.60 5.96
C ALA A 28 0.74 1.20 7.13
N ARG A 29 1.92 0.67 7.44
CA ARG A 29 2.80 1.21 8.50
C ARG A 29 3.26 2.63 8.18
N TYR A 30 3.70 2.89 6.95
CA TYR A 30 4.15 4.22 6.54
C TYR A 30 3.02 5.24 6.55
N ARG A 31 1.80 4.84 6.21
CA ARG A 31 0.63 5.73 6.30
C ARG A 31 0.33 6.13 7.75
N VAL A 32 0.42 5.20 8.67
CA VAL A 32 0.27 5.50 10.11
C VAL A 32 1.34 6.47 10.58
N GLN A 33 2.60 6.24 10.21
CA GLN A 33 3.71 7.13 10.55
C GLN A 33 3.53 8.53 9.95
N LEU A 34 3.05 8.60 8.70
CA LEU A 34 2.75 9.89 8.05
C LEU A 34 1.66 10.65 8.80
N ASP A 35 0.60 9.98 9.21
CA ASP A 35 -0.48 10.59 9.98
C ASP A 35 0.03 11.11 11.34
N GLU A 36 0.88 10.35 12.03
CA GLU A 36 1.53 10.78 13.27
C GLU A 36 2.40 12.03 13.06
N GLU A 37 3.19 12.06 11.99
CA GLU A 37 4.02 13.21 11.65
C GLU A 37 3.18 14.45 11.31
N ARG A 38 2.08 14.28 10.60
CA ARG A 38 1.12 15.36 10.33
C ARG A 38 0.45 15.87 11.58
N ASP A 39 0.07 15.00 12.50
CA ASP A 39 -0.53 15.38 13.77
C ASP A 39 0.46 16.20 14.62
N THR A 40 1.72 15.80 14.63
CA THR A 40 2.78 16.56 15.30
C THR A 40 2.93 17.95 14.69
N LEU A 41 2.94 18.06 13.37
CA LEU A 41 3.01 19.35 12.67
C LEU A 41 1.81 20.23 12.99
N ASN A 42 0.61 19.67 12.96
CA ASN A 42 -0.62 20.39 13.28
C ASN A 42 -0.60 20.88 14.73
N GLY A 43 -0.10 20.07 15.66
CA GLY A 43 0.07 20.46 17.05
C GLY A 43 1.02 21.63 17.23
N LEU A 44 2.16 21.63 16.54
CA LEU A 44 3.12 22.71 16.55
C LEU A 44 2.56 24.02 15.98
N GLN A 45 1.80 23.93 14.88
CA GLN A 45 1.14 25.08 14.27
C GLN A 45 0.05 25.65 15.16
N ALA A 46 -0.73 24.79 15.81
CA ALA A 46 -1.75 25.19 16.78
C ALA A 46 -1.12 25.92 17.97
N GLU A 47 -0.02 25.40 18.49
CA GLU A 47 0.74 26.02 19.59
C GLU A 47 1.28 27.40 19.20
N LYS A 48 1.83 27.52 17.99
CA LYS A 48 2.28 28.79 17.43
C LYS A 48 1.14 29.81 17.34
N ASN A 49 -0.02 29.42 16.84
CA ASN A 49 -1.20 30.28 16.74
C ASN A 49 -1.72 30.70 18.10
N THR A 50 -1.77 29.80 19.07
CA THR A 50 -2.16 30.09 20.44
C THR A 50 -1.20 31.09 21.09
N MET A 51 0.09 30.91 20.91
CA MET A 51 1.11 31.83 21.45
C MET A 51 1.00 33.22 20.82
N ALA A 52 0.78 33.28 19.50
CA ALA A 52 0.58 34.55 18.79
C ALA A 52 -0.64 35.32 19.33
N GLY A 53 -1.75 34.62 19.56
CA GLY A 53 -2.95 35.20 20.17
C GLY A 53 -2.73 35.68 21.60
N THR A 54 -2.00 34.91 22.40
CA THR A 54 -1.62 35.31 23.79
C THR A 54 -0.73 36.54 23.81
N MET A 55 0.24 36.63 22.90
CA MET A 55 1.10 37.79 22.75
C MET A 55 0.31 39.05 22.39
N ASP A 56 -0.63 38.94 21.43
CA ASP A 56 -1.48 40.06 21.03
C ASP A 56 -2.35 40.56 22.19
N GLU A 57 -2.99 39.66 22.94
CA GLU A 57 -3.77 40.01 24.12
C GLU A 57 -2.94 40.72 25.19
N LYS A 58 -1.75 40.20 25.48
CA LYS A 58 -0.87 40.76 26.48
C LYS A 58 -0.27 42.11 26.04
N CYS A 59 0.01 42.28 24.76
CA CYS A 59 0.46 43.58 24.22
C CYS A 59 -0.60 44.66 24.37
N SER A 60 -1.91 44.31 24.19
CA SER A 60 -3.00 45.27 24.39
C SER A 60 -3.23 45.66 25.82
N GLU A 61 -2.90 44.77 26.77
CA GLU A 61 -3.01 45.02 28.22
C GLU A 61 -1.79 45.75 28.80
N GLY A 62 -0.68 45.78 28.11
CA GLY A 62 0.61 46.30 28.53
C GLY A 62 1.48 45.25 29.23
N VAL A 63 2.65 44.97 28.68
CA VAL A 63 3.59 43.96 29.17
C VAL A 63 4.99 44.49 29.21
N ARG A 64 5.83 43.87 30.06
CA ARG A 64 7.25 44.17 30.09
C ARG A 64 7.91 43.69 28.79
N VAL A 65 8.88 44.49 28.31
CA VAL A 65 9.66 44.17 27.08
C VAL A 65 10.39 42.84 27.22
N GLU A 66 10.86 42.49 28.44
CA GLU A 66 11.52 41.22 28.72
C GLU A 66 10.64 40.01 28.48
N TYR A 67 9.35 40.11 28.84
CA TYR A 67 8.38 39.05 28.58
C TYR A 67 8.16 38.86 27.06
N LEU A 68 8.03 39.95 26.33
CA LEU A 68 7.90 39.90 24.88
C LEU A 68 9.14 39.28 24.21
N ALA A 69 10.34 39.62 24.72
CA ALA A 69 11.59 39.05 24.23
C ALA A 69 11.63 37.52 24.43
N GLN A 70 11.16 37.04 25.60
CA GLN A 70 11.05 35.60 25.86
C GLN A 70 10.03 34.91 24.95
N CYS A 71 8.88 35.54 24.74
CA CYS A 71 7.85 35.03 23.82
C CYS A 71 8.37 34.97 22.38
N ASN A 72 9.09 35.96 21.92
CA ASN A 72 9.69 35.98 20.59
C ASN A 72 10.72 34.86 20.41
N ARG A 73 11.55 34.60 21.39
CA ARG A 73 12.51 33.48 21.38
C ARG A 73 11.79 32.14 21.30
N TYR A 74 10.71 31.98 22.05
CA TYR A 74 9.90 30.78 22.01
C TYR A 74 9.24 30.60 20.63
N MET A 75 8.69 31.67 20.03
CA MET A 75 8.14 31.67 18.70
C MET A 75 9.16 31.28 17.62
N ASP A 76 10.40 31.79 17.75
CA ASP A 76 11.48 31.42 16.84
C ASP A 76 11.84 29.93 16.93
N ARG A 77 11.86 29.38 18.15
CA ARG A 77 12.02 27.91 18.33
C ARG A 77 10.90 27.12 17.70
N LEU A 78 9.65 27.57 17.87
CA LEU A 78 8.49 26.91 17.26
C LEU A 78 8.60 26.94 15.73
N LYS A 79 9.01 28.05 15.15
CA LYS A 79 9.25 28.15 13.70
C LYS A 79 10.27 27.15 13.23
N THR A 80 11.39 27.01 13.94
CA THR A 80 12.43 26.04 13.63
C THR A 80 11.92 24.62 13.72
N PHE A 81 11.14 24.27 14.74
CA PHE A 81 10.53 22.96 14.89
C PHE A 81 9.51 22.68 13.80
N ILE A 82 8.71 23.68 13.43
CA ILE A 82 7.74 23.57 12.34
C ILE A 82 8.44 23.31 11.01
N ASP A 83 9.51 24.02 10.71
CA ASP A 83 10.28 23.83 9.49
C ASP A 83 10.86 22.43 9.39
N LYS A 84 11.46 21.96 10.48
CA LYS A 84 12.01 20.60 10.57
C LYS A 84 10.90 19.54 10.43
N GLN A 85 9.78 19.74 11.10
CA GLN A 85 8.65 18.81 11.05
C GLN A 85 8.02 18.79 9.67
N THR A 86 7.97 19.92 8.98
CA THR A 86 7.52 20.00 7.59
C THR A 86 8.40 19.16 6.65
N GLU A 87 9.72 19.19 6.88
CA GLU A 87 10.65 18.32 6.15
C GLU A 87 10.38 16.84 6.45
N ASN A 88 10.16 16.48 7.73
CA ASN A 88 9.85 15.11 8.13
C ASN A 88 8.56 14.60 7.44
N VAL A 89 7.52 15.42 7.41
CA VAL A 89 6.28 15.11 6.70
C VAL A 89 6.53 14.89 5.21
N SER A 90 7.29 15.78 4.58
CA SER A 90 7.64 15.68 3.17
C SER A 90 8.41 14.40 2.83
N GLU A 91 9.39 14.04 3.65
CA GLU A 91 10.16 12.79 3.49
C GLU A 91 9.25 11.57 3.64
N MET A 92 8.34 11.59 4.62
CA MET A 92 7.41 10.49 4.84
C MET A 92 6.39 10.35 3.70
N GLU A 93 5.94 11.46 3.13
CA GLU A 93 5.08 11.47 1.94
C GLU A 93 5.78 10.81 0.74
N LYS A 94 7.07 11.07 0.55
CA LYS A 94 7.88 10.41 -0.49
C LYS A 94 7.99 8.92 -0.25
N MET A 95 8.23 8.49 0.99
CA MET A 95 8.31 7.06 1.34
C MET A 95 6.99 6.34 1.09
N VAL A 96 5.87 6.98 1.43
CA VAL A 96 4.52 6.44 1.15
C VAL A 96 4.31 6.30 -0.35
N GLU A 97 4.69 7.28 -1.14
CA GLU A 97 4.52 7.26 -2.60
C GLU A 97 5.40 6.18 -3.26
N GLU A 98 6.65 6.05 -2.85
CA GLU A 98 7.54 4.99 -3.33
C GLU A 98 7.00 3.60 -2.99
N CYS A 99 6.52 3.42 -1.76
CA CYS A 99 5.94 2.15 -1.32
C CYS A 99 4.64 1.83 -2.07
N ARG A 100 3.82 2.84 -2.37
CA ARG A 100 2.62 2.70 -3.20
C ARG A 100 2.96 2.24 -4.61
N ASN A 101 4.00 2.82 -5.21
CA ASN A 101 4.48 2.43 -6.53
C ASN A 101 5.01 1.00 -6.54
N ASP A 102 5.76 0.61 -5.51
CA ASP A 102 6.25 -0.75 -5.34
C ASP A 102 5.11 -1.76 -5.21
N LEU A 103 4.09 -1.42 -4.43
CA LEU A 103 2.88 -2.24 -4.27
C LEU A 103 2.13 -2.39 -5.61
N THR A 104 2.00 -1.30 -6.36
CA THR A 104 1.37 -1.31 -7.68
C THR A 104 2.13 -2.23 -8.63
N GLY A 105 3.46 -2.15 -8.65
CA GLY A 105 4.32 -3.02 -9.46
C GLY A 105 4.17 -4.50 -9.06
N ALA A 106 4.22 -4.80 -7.78
CA ALA A 106 4.06 -6.17 -7.25
C ALA A 106 2.67 -6.73 -7.57
N SER A 107 1.63 -5.90 -7.48
CA SER A 107 0.24 -6.28 -7.83
C SER A 107 0.09 -6.61 -9.31
N LYS A 108 0.71 -5.83 -10.19
CA LYS A 108 0.71 -6.08 -11.63
C LYS A 108 1.43 -7.37 -11.99
N GLU A 109 2.59 -7.63 -11.38
CA GLU A 109 3.34 -8.88 -11.60
C GLU A 109 2.52 -10.10 -11.17
N LYS A 110 1.89 -10.05 -10.01
CA LYS A 110 0.99 -11.11 -9.53
C LYS A 110 -0.17 -11.30 -10.50
N GLU A 111 -0.82 -10.22 -10.91
CA GLU A 111 -1.96 -10.27 -11.84
C GLU A 111 -1.60 -10.91 -13.18
N MET A 112 -0.41 -10.62 -13.72
CA MET A 112 0.08 -11.26 -14.95
C MET A 112 0.19 -12.78 -14.79
N LEU A 113 0.71 -13.25 -13.66
CA LEU A 113 0.81 -14.68 -13.37
C LEU A 113 -0.56 -15.31 -13.11
N ASP A 114 -1.48 -14.61 -12.45
CA ASP A 114 -2.86 -15.07 -12.28
C ASP A 114 -3.55 -15.28 -13.64
N ARG A 115 -3.38 -14.35 -14.57
CA ARG A 115 -3.92 -14.45 -15.93
C ARG A 115 -3.30 -15.60 -16.71
N LEU A 116 -2.00 -15.80 -16.56
CA LEU A 116 -1.30 -16.92 -17.19
C LEU A 116 -1.81 -18.26 -16.65
N ARG A 117 -1.97 -18.35 -15.33
CA ARG A 117 -2.53 -19.54 -14.67
C ARG A 117 -3.95 -19.83 -15.16
N ALA A 118 -4.79 -18.81 -15.28
CA ALA A 118 -6.16 -18.93 -15.79
C ALA A 118 -6.18 -19.47 -17.23
N ARG A 119 -5.28 -18.99 -18.09
CA ARG A 119 -5.16 -19.49 -19.47
C ARG A 119 -4.72 -20.95 -19.52
N HIS A 120 -3.74 -21.33 -18.69
CA HIS A 120 -3.29 -22.73 -18.59
C HIS A 120 -4.43 -23.63 -18.08
N TYR A 121 -5.19 -23.16 -17.10
CA TYR A 121 -6.35 -23.91 -16.61
C TYR A 121 -7.41 -24.10 -17.68
N GLN A 122 -7.71 -23.09 -18.47
CA GLN A 122 -8.68 -23.19 -19.57
C GLN A 122 -8.22 -24.21 -20.61
N ARG A 123 -6.94 -24.23 -20.96
CA ARG A 123 -6.37 -25.24 -21.89
C ARG A 123 -6.49 -26.64 -21.30
N PHE A 124 -6.16 -26.79 -20.03
CA PHE A 124 -6.28 -28.06 -19.32
C PHE A 124 -7.74 -28.56 -19.35
N ALA A 125 -8.69 -27.71 -18.99
CA ALA A 125 -10.12 -28.04 -19.01
C ALA A 125 -10.62 -28.41 -20.41
N TYR A 126 -10.15 -27.69 -21.43
CA TYR A 126 -10.48 -27.99 -22.82
C TYR A 126 -9.95 -29.36 -23.22
N HIS A 127 -8.71 -29.68 -22.98
CA HIS A 127 -8.12 -30.99 -23.29
C HIS A 127 -8.80 -32.11 -22.53
N LEU A 128 -9.12 -31.92 -21.27
CA LEU A 128 -9.84 -32.90 -20.46
C LEU A 128 -11.24 -33.19 -21.06
N SER A 129 -11.95 -32.14 -21.44
CA SER A 129 -13.27 -32.27 -22.11
C SER A 129 -13.17 -33.05 -23.43
N LYS A 130 -12.16 -32.77 -24.25
CA LYS A 130 -11.92 -33.46 -25.51
C LYS A 130 -11.57 -34.93 -25.30
N GLU A 131 -10.78 -35.27 -24.32
CA GLU A 131 -10.46 -36.66 -23.98
C GLU A 131 -11.69 -37.42 -23.50
N GLN A 132 -12.57 -36.80 -22.72
CA GLN A 132 -13.83 -37.39 -22.27
C GLN A 132 -14.77 -37.66 -23.44
N GLU A 133 -14.91 -36.69 -24.35
CA GLU A 133 -15.69 -36.89 -25.59
C GLU A 133 -15.16 -38.05 -26.41
N LYS A 134 -13.85 -38.15 -26.58
CA LYS A 134 -13.21 -39.23 -27.33
C LYS A 134 -13.46 -40.59 -26.67
N ARG A 135 -13.37 -40.70 -25.35
CA ARG A 135 -13.67 -41.94 -24.60
C ARG A 135 -15.13 -42.37 -24.79
N LEU A 136 -16.07 -41.41 -24.78
CA LEU A 136 -17.47 -41.67 -25.02
C LEU A 136 -17.72 -42.16 -26.47
N ASP A 137 -17.10 -41.53 -27.45
CA ASP A 137 -17.19 -41.93 -28.85
C ASP A 137 -16.61 -43.33 -29.07
N ASP A 138 -15.47 -43.65 -28.49
CA ASP A 138 -14.87 -44.98 -28.55
C ASP A 138 -15.78 -46.04 -27.91
N LEU A 139 -16.42 -45.74 -26.78
CA LEU A 139 -17.37 -46.64 -26.14
C LEU A 139 -18.61 -46.89 -27.00
N VAL A 140 -19.14 -45.84 -27.63
CA VAL A 140 -20.29 -45.96 -28.57
C VAL A 140 -19.89 -46.78 -29.79
N ASN A 141 -18.74 -46.53 -30.39
CA ASN A 141 -18.23 -47.28 -31.54
C ASN A 141 -17.98 -48.75 -31.19
N ASN A 142 -17.44 -49.06 -30.05
CA ASN A 142 -17.25 -50.44 -29.58
C ASN A 142 -18.58 -51.17 -29.38
N LYS A 143 -19.62 -50.51 -28.88
CA LYS A 143 -20.95 -51.08 -28.78
C LYS A 143 -21.56 -51.35 -30.14
N LYS A 144 -21.36 -50.50 -31.15
CA LYS A 144 -21.82 -50.71 -32.53
C LYS A 144 -21.12 -51.88 -33.22
N VAL A 145 -19.85 -52.11 -32.94
CA VAL A 145 -19.07 -53.21 -33.52
C VAL A 145 -19.44 -54.57 -32.90
N ASN A 146 -19.86 -54.61 -31.64
CA ASN A 146 -20.25 -55.81 -30.93
C ASN A 146 -21.73 -56.26 -31.14
N LEU A 147 -22.46 -55.50 -31.89
CA LEU A 147 -23.82 -55.86 -32.36
C LEU A 147 -23.77 -56.51 -33.73
#